data_a172ad61fd263220947748f5740b2c10
#
_entry.id   a172ad61fd263220947748f5740b2c10
#
_cell.length_a   1.000
_cell.length_b   1.000
_cell.length_c   1.000
_cell.angle_alpha   90.00
_cell.angle_beta   90.00
_cell.angle_gamma   90.00
#
_symmetry.space_group_name_H-M   'P 1'
#
loop_
_entity.id
_entity.type
_entity.pdbx_description
1 polymer ?
#
loop_
_entity_poly.entity_id
_entity_poly.type
_entity_poly.pdbx_seq_one_letter_code
_entity_poly.pdbx_strand_id
1 'polypeptide(L)'
;MSDPTSPNLTDDPWQKTRFQADGVGDAWVGTGGHRRLLAHYDRPLIPDEPRILEIACGRGQLLTELPALGSTGVDRFGFQVDRARSRLPQNEFLVHAGEQLTLKAAFGAVIISDALDEAGDVRELQEPVQAVSSPGTRLMLNFHFPTWNPRFTAAQWLGLRRKAPQSNGWATANVKILRHSSKWEVVQTHHHFLMPMHLSGSDSLINHYPAPLFPFFCLIDFIVPRPRWRAAANPARAWSVSEIIPARNEPENIAGAVARTPTMSEGSNLIFERGYSRDDTWARIQKVAANHPLPKSEALRKTGYGKGDDVRAEFTATTGDVRGMLDADLTMAPEELPKFYHVNASGRDEIANSVRLVYPMDERAMQFLNLRANKVFGLIFTGLLGQRVKDTLCGTKVPSRAHCENMAANRSYFGESDPFGDSDSLFGGAKLSLKVADIPVPYRERSYGETCIQRWRRGWLLLRTVLFAARTLKFA
;
A
#
# COMPACT_ATOMS: atom_id res chain seq x y z
N MET A 1 -13.69 -9.12 39.37
CA MET A 1 -12.74 -9.04 40.47
C MET A 1 -11.38 -8.82 39.82
N SER A 2 -10.84 -7.62 39.92
CA SER A 2 -9.56 -7.22 39.37
C SER A 2 -8.47 -7.80 40.30
N ASP A 3 -7.48 -8.45 39.71
CA ASP A 3 -6.29 -8.95 40.39
C ASP A 3 -5.53 -7.77 41.04
N PRO A 4 -5.35 -7.73 42.36
CA PRO A 4 -4.71 -6.61 43.03
C PRO A 4 -3.16 -6.62 42.91
N THR A 5 -2.56 -7.52 42.11
CA THR A 5 -1.11 -7.69 41.99
C THR A 5 -0.49 -7.13 40.71
N SER A 6 -1.29 -6.56 39.78
CA SER A 6 -0.71 -5.83 38.67
C SER A 6 -0.17 -4.47 39.19
N PRO A 7 1.12 -4.13 39.01
CA PRO A 7 1.62 -2.82 39.39
C PRO A 7 0.85 -1.77 38.62
N ASN A 8 0.25 -0.83 39.34
CA ASN A 8 -0.46 0.30 38.78
C ASN A 8 0.58 1.14 38.00
N LEU A 9 0.76 0.85 36.70
CA LEU A 9 1.70 1.53 35.80
C LEU A 9 1.46 3.05 35.72
N THR A 10 0.33 3.52 36.29
CA THR A 10 -0.01 4.94 36.39
C THR A 10 0.75 5.66 37.50
N ASP A 11 1.43 4.96 38.41
CA ASP A 11 2.05 5.52 39.61
C ASP A 11 3.59 5.58 39.56
N ASP A 12 4.23 5.32 38.41
CA ASP A 12 5.65 5.58 38.27
C ASP A 12 5.91 7.10 38.41
N PRO A 13 6.51 7.53 39.56
CA PRO A 13 6.74 8.95 39.86
C PRO A 13 7.60 9.61 38.77
N TRP A 14 8.45 8.82 38.12
CA TRP A 14 9.36 9.29 37.09
C TRP A 14 8.63 9.63 35.77
N GLN A 15 7.70 8.78 35.35
CA GLN A 15 6.87 9.00 34.18
C GLN A 15 5.94 10.19 34.43
N LYS A 16 5.30 10.30 35.64
CA LYS A 16 4.50 11.46 36.03
C LYS A 16 5.34 12.76 35.96
N THR A 17 6.55 12.77 36.50
CA THR A 17 7.42 13.95 36.53
C THR A 17 7.85 14.37 35.12
N ARG A 18 8.12 13.42 34.25
CA ARG A 18 8.48 13.67 32.84
C ARG A 18 7.34 14.34 32.09
N PHE A 19 6.14 13.80 32.18
CA PHE A 19 4.99 14.31 31.44
C PHE A 19 4.30 15.50 32.10
N GLN A 20 4.45 15.70 33.40
CA GLN A 20 4.00 16.91 34.11
C GLN A 20 4.91 18.11 33.84
N ALA A 21 6.20 17.89 33.70
CA ALA A 21 7.17 18.94 33.37
C ALA A 21 7.06 19.45 31.90
N ASP A 22 6.16 18.90 31.13
CA ASP A 22 5.93 19.15 29.72
C ASP A 22 5.21 20.48 29.38
N GLY A 23 5.33 21.47 30.22
CA GLY A 23 5.42 22.84 29.73
C GLY A 23 6.76 23.17 29.07
N VAL A 24 7.74 22.25 29.10
CA VAL A 24 9.14 22.45 28.68
C VAL A 24 9.60 21.41 27.64
N GLY A 25 8.88 20.30 27.45
CA GLY A 25 9.19 19.26 26.45
C GLY A 25 8.93 19.68 25.00
N ASP A 26 8.22 20.78 24.81
CA ASP A 26 7.88 21.34 23.50
C ASP A 26 9.03 22.06 22.78
N ALA A 27 10.20 22.13 23.38
CA ALA A 27 11.25 23.01 22.89
C ALA A 27 12.22 22.37 21.89
N TRP A 28 12.21 21.05 21.70
CA TRP A 28 13.27 20.42 20.88
C TRP A 28 12.92 20.21 19.39
N VAL A 29 11.68 19.96 19.12
CA VAL A 29 11.05 20.12 17.81
C VAL A 29 9.76 20.82 18.17
N GLY A 30 9.51 22.02 17.69
CA GLY A 30 8.26 22.71 18.01
C GLY A 30 7.13 21.68 17.84
N THR A 31 6.57 21.18 18.94
CA THR A 31 5.70 19.98 18.97
C THR A 31 4.56 20.08 17.98
N GLY A 32 4.08 21.29 17.70
CA GLY A 32 3.14 21.57 16.63
C GLY A 32 3.69 21.24 15.24
N GLY A 33 4.96 21.55 14.96
CA GLY A 33 5.56 21.26 13.65
C GLY A 33 5.76 19.77 13.41
N HIS A 34 6.27 19.04 14.41
CA HIS A 34 6.43 17.59 14.32
C HIS A 34 5.10 16.87 14.10
N ARG A 35 4.06 17.20 14.89
CA ARG A 35 2.74 16.56 14.76
C ARG A 35 2.03 16.91 13.45
N ARG A 36 2.18 18.14 12.95
CA ARG A 36 1.68 18.51 11.61
C ARG A 36 2.36 17.71 10.51
N LEU A 37 3.64 17.49 10.64
CA LEU A 37 4.40 16.73 9.65
C LEU A 37 4.05 15.24 9.71
N LEU A 38 3.86 14.66 10.92
CA LEU A 38 3.30 13.31 11.07
C LEU A 38 1.92 13.21 10.43
N ALA A 39 1.03 14.14 10.73
CA ALA A 39 -0.31 14.19 10.15
C ALA A 39 -0.29 14.32 8.62
N HIS A 40 0.67 15.08 8.07
CA HIS A 40 0.86 15.20 6.62
C HIS A 40 1.14 13.84 5.96
N TYR A 41 1.94 12.98 6.59
CA TYR A 41 2.23 11.65 6.07
C TYR A 41 1.16 10.61 6.40
N ASP A 42 0.48 10.73 7.53
CA ASP A 42 -0.62 9.82 7.91
C ASP A 42 -1.89 10.08 7.10
N ARG A 43 -2.22 11.35 6.83
CA ARG A 43 -3.45 11.76 6.16
C ARG A 43 -3.73 11.07 4.82
N PRO A 44 -2.75 10.91 3.91
CA PRO A 44 -2.96 10.18 2.66
C PRO A 44 -3.26 8.69 2.83
N LEU A 45 -2.89 8.11 3.96
CA LEU A 45 -3.08 6.69 4.28
C LEU A 45 -4.42 6.42 4.96
N ILE A 46 -5.08 7.46 5.45
CA ILE A 46 -6.37 7.37 6.13
C ILE A 46 -7.48 7.26 5.07
N PRO A 47 -8.38 6.26 5.16
CA PRO A 47 -9.54 6.17 4.27
C PRO A 47 -10.45 7.40 4.37
N ASP A 48 -11.32 7.63 3.40
CA ASP A 48 -12.34 8.68 3.48
C ASP A 48 -13.34 8.37 4.60
N GLU A 49 -13.72 9.40 5.38
CA GLU A 49 -14.64 9.33 6.52
C GLU A 49 -14.33 8.26 7.58
N PRO A 50 -13.09 8.11 8.07
CA PRO A 50 -12.76 7.05 9.00
C PRO A 50 -13.03 7.47 10.45
N ARG A 51 -13.48 6.53 11.25
CA ARG A 51 -13.24 6.61 12.70
C ARG A 51 -11.78 6.24 12.94
N ILE A 52 -11.02 7.14 13.54
CA ILE A 52 -9.61 6.95 13.88
C ILE A 52 -9.50 6.55 15.35
N LEU A 53 -8.67 5.56 15.65
CA LEU A 53 -8.20 5.26 17.00
C LEU A 53 -6.72 5.67 17.10
N GLU A 54 -6.41 6.61 17.99
CA GLU A 54 -5.02 6.93 18.32
C GLU A 54 -4.65 6.30 19.68
N ILE A 55 -3.67 5.40 19.69
CA ILE A 55 -3.13 4.77 20.91
C ILE A 55 -1.91 5.58 21.36
N ALA A 56 -1.87 5.90 22.65
CA ALA A 56 -0.95 6.85 23.26
C ALA A 56 -1.12 8.27 22.66
N CYS A 57 -2.37 8.74 22.64
CA CYS A 57 -2.75 9.99 21.98
C CYS A 57 -2.20 11.25 22.71
N GLY A 58 -1.66 11.12 23.91
CA GLY A 58 -1.20 12.22 24.72
C GLY A 58 -2.27 13.30 24.87
N ARG A 59 -1.96 14.53 24.44
CA ARG A 59 -2.87 15.68 24.49
C ARG A 59 -3.78 15.81 23.25
N GLY A 60 -3.91 14.75 22.43
CA GLY A 60 -4.71 14.75 21.20
C GLY A 60 -4.18 15.65 20.07
N GLN A 61 -2.88 15.94 20.07
CA GLN A 61 -2.28 16.90 19.12
C GLN A 61 -2.32 16.38 17.69
N LEU A 62 -2.08 15.08 17.46
CA LEU A 62 -2.12 14.49 16.13
C LEU A 62 -3.55 14.45 15.60
N LEU A 63 -4.53 14.05 16.43
CA LEU A 63 -5.96 14.05 16.05
C LEU A 63 -6.46 15.45 15.68
N THR A 64 -5.86 16.54 16.23
CA THR A 64 -6.22 17.92 15.85
C THR A 64 -5.88 18.22 14.38
N GLU A 65 -4.83 17.61 13.85
CA GLU A 65 -4.34 17.87 12.49
C GLU A 65 -4.95 16.90 11.44
N LEU A 66 -5.71 15.88 11.89
CA LEU A 66 -6.32 14.87 11.04
C LEU A 66 -7.84 15.10 10.90
N PRO A 67 -8.49 14.59 9.83
CA PRO A 67 -9.93 14.61 9.66
C PRO A 67 -10.57 13.57 10.60
N ALA A 68 -10.56 13.86 11.91
CA ALA A 68 -10.76 12.88 12.97
C ALA A 68 -12.07 13.08 13.76
N LEU A 69 -13.13 13.61 13.13
CA LEU A 69 -14.44 13.79 13.78
C LEU A 69 -15.01 12.45 14.28
N GLY A 70 -15.39 12.40 15.56
CA GLY A 70 -15.92 11.18 16.18
C GLY A 70 -14.87 10.08 16.40
N SER A 71 -13.58 10.44 16.36
CA SER A 71 -12.46 9.52 16.62
C SER A 71 -12.21 9.33 18.11
N THR A 72 -11.49 8.28 18.44
CA THR A 72 -11.19 7.88 19.82
C THR A 72 -9.68 8.00 20.08
N GLY A 73 -9.30 8.68 21.15
CA GLY A 73 -7.94 8.73 21.66
C GLY A 73 -7.81 7.92 22.95
N VAL A 74 -6.74 7.17 23.09
CA VAL A 74 -6.46 6.37 24.29
C VAL A 74 -5.08 6.73 24.80
N ASP A 75 -4.96 7.03 26.09
CA ASP A 75 -3.68 7.26 26.75
C ASP A 75 -3.73 6.75 28.18
N ARG A 76 -2.59 6.26 28.69
CA ARG A 76 -2.49 5.75 30.05
C ARG A 76 -2.55 6.83 31.12
N PHE A 77 -2.25 8.09 30.75
CA PHE A 77 -2.15 9.19 31.70
C PHE A 77 -3.42 10.07 31.68
N GLY A 78 -4.19 10.03 32.77
CA GLY A 78 -5.44 10.80 32.91
C GLY A 78 -5.26 12.29 32.66
N PHE A 79 -4.18 12.92 33.12
CA PHE A 79 -3.93 14.35 32.91
C PHE A 79 -3.71 14.72 31.42
N GLN A 80 -3.18 13.78 30.61
CA GLN A 80 -3.06 13.97 29.16
C GLN A 80 -4.44 13.88 28.49
N VAL A 81 -5.22 12.88 28.90
CA VAL A 81 -6.58 12.66 28.41
C VAL A 81 -7.49 13.85 28.72
N ASP A 82 -7.39 14.44 29.92
CA ASP A 82 -8.17 15.62 30.29
C ASP A 82 -7.85 16.84 29.42
N ARG A 83 -6.57 17.03 29.07
CA ARG A 83 -6.14 18.06 28.12
C ARG A 83 -6.63 17.77 26.71
N ALA A 84 -6.62 16.51 26.28
CA ALA A 84 -7.14 16.10 24.97
C ALA A 84 -8.65 16.35 24.87
N ARG A 85 -9.42 16.02 25.91
CA ARG A 85 -10.87 16.32 26.02
C ARG A 85 -11.16 17.81 25.91
N SER A 86 -10.35 18.62 26.58
CA SER A 86 -10.51 20.09 26.53
C SER A 86 -10.19 20.65 25.13
N ARG A 87 -9.30 20.02 24.38
CA ARG A 87 -8.89 20.45 23.02
C ARG A 87 -9.86 20.00 21.93
N LEU A 88 -10.38 18.79 22.03
CA LEU A 88 -11.24 18.15 21.03
C LEU A 88 -12.50 17.57 21.69
N PRO A 89 -13.44 18.41 22.16
CA PRO A 89 -14.61 17.97 22.91
C PRO A 89 -15.56 17.09 22.09
N GLN A 90 -15.45 17.09 20.75
CA GLN A 90 -16.24 16.26 19.84
C GLN A 90 -15.70 14.82 19.71
N ASN A 91 -14.52 14.54 20.25
CA ASN A 91 -13.88 13.23 20.17
C ASN A 91 -13.95 12.51 21.52
N GLU A 92 -13.92 11.19 21.49
CA GLU A 92 -13.90 10.37 22.69
C GLU A 92 -12.45 10.17 23.15
N PHE A 93 -12.19 10.36 24.46
CA PHE A 93 -10.89 10.12 25.05
C PHE A 93 -10.98 9.24 26.29
N LEU A 94 -10.20 8.16 26.31
CA LEU A 94 -10.21 7.14 27.34
C LEU A 94 -8.86 7.05 28.06
N VAL A 95 -8.91 6.94 29.39
CA VAL A 95 -7.71 6.62 30.19
C VAL A 95 -7.54 5.12 30.19
N HIS A 96 -6.62 4.62 29.39
CA HIS A 96 -6.39 3.20 29.25
C HIS A 96 -4.98 2.90 28.72
N ALA A 97 -4.36 1.80 29.13
CA ALA A 97 -3.14 1.31 28.50
C ALA A 97 -3.49 0.65 27.16
N GLY A 98 -2.69 0.89 26.13
CA GLY A 98 -2.95 0.34 24.79
C GLY A 98 -2.97 -1.19 24.78
N GLU A 99 -2.17 -1.82 25.63
CA GLU A 99 -2.07 -3.26 25.80
C GLU A 99 -3.34 -3.90 26.39
N GLN A 100 -4.14 -3.14 27.08
CA GLN A 100 -5.36 -3.60 27.77
C GLN A 100 -6.65 -3.08 27.11
N LEU A 101 -6.57 -2.61 25.88
CA LEU A 101 -7.70 -2.01 25.16
C LEU A 101 -8.87 -2.99 24.99
N THR A 102 -10.06 -2.60 25.44
CA THR A 102 -11.29 -3.43 25.42
C THR A 102 -12.41 -2.83 24.58
N LEU A 103 -12.07 -2.02 23.58
CA LEU A 103 -13.06 -1.42 22.68
C LEU A 103 -13.68 -2.50 21.78
N LYS A 104 -14.99 -2.38 21.52
CA LYS A 104 -15.75 -3.30 20.66
C LYS A 104 -16.04 -2.73 19.26
N ALA A 105 -15.64 -1.49 19.01
CA ALA A 105 -15.89 -0.81 17.74
C ALA A 105 -14.75 -1.08 16.75
N ALA A 106 -15.08 -1.29 15.47
CA ALA A 106 -14.08 -1.32 14.41
C ALA A 106 -13.75 0.12 13.97
N PHE A 107 -12.45 0.35 13.70
CA PHE A 107 -11.91 1.62 13.24
C PHE A 107 -11.38 1.49 11.81
N GLY A 108 -11.55 2.55 11.01
CA GLY A 108 -10.99 2.62 9.65
C GLY A 108 -9.48 2.83 9.67
N ALA A 109 -8.98 3.53 10.68
CA ALA A 109 -7.54 3.74 10.90
C ALA A 109 -7.18 3.60 12.38
N VAL A 110 -6.03 2.99 12.65
CA VAL A 110 -5.42 2.92 13.99
C VAL A 110 -4.02 3.51 13.90
N ILE A 111 -3.72 4.49 14.73
CA ILE A 111 -2.45 5.21 14.73
C ILE A 111 -1.73 4.93 16.06
N ILE A 112 -0.47 4.54 15.99
CA ILE A 112 0.44 4.40 17.13
C ILE A 112 1.68 5.21 16.81
N SER A 113 1.73 6.44 17.33
CA SER A 113 2.72 7.43 16.97
C SER A 113 3.66 7.68 18.14
N ASP A 114 4.97 7.50 17.92
CA ASP A 114 6.05 7.71 18.92
C ASP A 114 5.87 6.92 20.23
N ALA A 115 4.99 5.92 20.24
CA ALA A 115 4.65 5.17 21.45
C ALA A 115 5.32 3.80 21.56
N LEU A 116 5.80 3.26 20.44
CA LEU A 116 6.43 1.94 20.42
C LEU A 116 7.71 1.88 21.26
N ASP A 117 8.45 2.98 21.34
CA ASP A 117 9.66 3.09 22.15
C ASP A 117 9.35 3.08 23.66
N GLU A 118 8.11 3.37 24.05
CA GLU A 118 7.63 3.43 25.43
C GLU A 118 6.68 2.27 25.80
N ALA A 119 6.30 1.43 24.84
CA ALA A 119 5.48 0.25 25.09
C ALA A 119 6.23 -0.79 25.93
N GLY A 120 5.54 -1.38 26.91
CA GLY A 120 6.11 -2.42 27.74
C GLY A 120 6.38 -3.69 26.93
N ASP A 121 5.38 -4.18 26.22
CA ASP A 121 5.51 -5.24 25.21
C ASP A 121 4.64 -4.91 23.99
N VAL A 122 5.30 -4.69 22.85
CA VAL A 122 4.60 -4.42 21.57
C VAL A 122 3.75 -5.61 21.12
N ARG A 123 4.05 -6.83 21.58
CA ARG A 123 3.24 -8.01 21.27
C ARG A 123 1.87 -7.95 21.93
N GLU A 124 1.81 -7.41 23.15
CA GLU A 124 0.54 -7.24 23.89
C GLU A 124 -0.39 -6.22 23.21
N LEU A 125 0.14 -5.27 22.43
CA LEU A 125 -0.68 -4.35 21.63
C LEU A 125 -1.38 -5.03 20.45
N GLN A 126 -0.89 -6.20 20.00
CA GLN A 126 -1.36 -6.80 18.76
C GLN A 126 -2.78 -7.36 18.86
N GLU A 127 -3.12 -8.04 19.93
CA GLU A 127 -4.46 -8.63 20.10
C GLU A 127 -5.54 -7.56 20.27
N PRO A 128 -5.37 -6.55 21.14
CA PRO A 128 -6.32 -5.44 21.26
C PRO A 128 -6.51 -4.68 19.95
N VAL A 129 -5.43 -4.38 19.23
CA VAL A 129 -5.52 -3.68 17.94
C VAL A 129 -6.23 -4.55 16.89
N GLN A 130 -5.98 -5.86 16.89
CA GLN A 130 -6.69 -6.78 15.99
C GLN A 130 -8.20 -6.84 16.29
N ALA A 131 -8.58 -6.79 17.57
CA ALA A 131 -9.98 -6.83 17.98
C ALA A 131 -10.78 -5.61 17.51
N VAL A 132 -10.13 -4.45 17.34
CA VAL A 132 -10.73 -3.19 16.85
C VAL A 132 -10.51 -2.95 15.36
N SER A 133 -9.89 -3.91 14.65
CA SER A 133 -9.58 -3.80 13.23
C SER A 133 -10.53 -4.62 12.38
N SER A 134 -10.75 -4.18 11.14
CA SER A 134 -11.42 -4.89 10.06
C SER A 134 -10.43 -5.15 8.91
N PRO A 135 -10.77 -5.94 7.89
CA PRO A 135 -9.91 -6.13 6.72
C PRO A 135 -9.48 -4.82 6.02
N GLY A 136 -10.33 -3.80 6.11
CA GLY A 136 -10.06 -2.46 5.56
C GLY A 136 -9.27 -1.53 6.48
N THR A 137 -9.05 -1.89 7.74
CA THR A 137 -8.36 -1.02 8.71
C THR A 137 -6.91 -0.77 8.30
N ARG A 138 -6.50 0.49 8.36
CA ARG A 138 -5.11 0.92 8.18
C ARG A 138 -4.49 1.12 9.55
N LEU A 139 -3.43 0.37 9.83
CA LEU A 139 -2.60 0.61 11.01
C LEU A 139 -1.39 1.42 10.58
N MET A 140 -1.14 2.52 11.25
CA MET A 140 0.00 3.41 11.01
C MET A 140 0.88 3.39 12.25
N LEU A 141 2.12 2.96 12.07
CA LEU A 141 3.14 2.92 13.11
C LEU A 141 4.28 3.84 12.70
N ASN A 142 4.77 4.64 13.63
CA ASN A 142 6.03 5.34 13.42
C ASN A 142 6.94 5.20 14.65
N PHE A 143 8.23 5.21 14.40
CA PHE A 143 9.26 5.14 15.42
C PHE A 143 10.59 5.70 14.90
N HIS A 144 11.49 6.04 15.82
CA HIS A 144 12.78 6.62 15.48
C HIS A 144 13.73 5.59 14.85
N PHE A 145 14.40 6.01 13.78
CA PHE A 145 15.39 5.15 13.12
C PHE A 145 16.67 5.05 13.96
N PRO A 146 17.19 3.86 14.24
CA PRO A 146 18.30 3.64 15.18
C PRO A 146 19.60 4.36 14.83
N THR A 147 19.83 4.72 13.57
CA THR A 147 21.02 5.50 13.14
C THR A 147 21.10 6.88 13.79
N TRP A 148 20.00 7.37 14.37
CA TRP A 148 19.95 8.63 15.10
C TRP A 148 20.35 8.51 16.57
N ASN A 149 20.43 7.31 17.14
CA ASN A 149 20.80 7.13 18.54
C ASN A 149 22.15 7.77 18.91
N PRO A 150 23.24 7.65 18.11
CA PRO A 150 24.49 8.34 18.39
C PRO A 150 24.34 9.86 18.38
N ARG A 151 23.53 10.41 17.47
CA ARG A 151 23.25 11.86 17.36
C ARG A 151 22.46 12.35 18.56
N PHE A 152 21.48 11.58 19.01
CA PHE A 152 20.72 11.88 20.23
C PHE A 152 21.62 11.87 21.47
N THR A 153 22.52 10.88 21.57
CA THR A 153 23.50 10.81 22.66
C THR A 153 24.43 12.01 22.65
N ALA A 154 24.94 12.41 21.50
CA ALA A 154 25.78 13.60 21.36
C ALA A 154 25.01 14.87 21.75
N ALA A 155 23.76 15.02 21.30
CA ALA A 155 22.90 16.14 21.66
C ALA A 155 22.60 16.21 23.16
N GLN A 156 22.44 15.06 23.82
CA GLN A 156 22.29 14.97 25.29
C GLN A 156 23.57 15.38 26.00
N TRP A 157 24.72 14.96 25.49
CA TRP A 157 26.04 15.34 26.06
C TRP A 157 26.33 16.84 25.94
N LEU A 158 25.90 17.44 24.81
CA LEU A 158 26.00 18.87 24.58
C LEU A 158 24.93 19.72 25.33
N GLY A 159 24.06 19.10 26.10
CA GLY A 159 22.96 19.79 26.80
C GLY A 159 21.83 20.30 25.89
N LEU A 160 21.87 19.93 24.59
CA LEU A 160 20.86 20.31 23.59
C LEU A 160 19.61 19.48 23.68
N ARG A 161 19.68 18.30 24.32
CA ARG A 161 18.55 17.39 24.55
C ARG A 161 18.57 16.89 26.00
N ARG A 162 17.42 16.84 26.66
CA ARG A 162 17.31 16.20 27.97
C ARG A 162 17.57 14.69 27.85
N LYS A 163 18.16 14.09 28.90
CA LYS A 163 18.30 12.62 28.98
C LYS A 163 16.89 12.02 28.93
N ALA A 164 16.62 11.29 27.85
CA ALA A 164 15.47 10.40 27.81
C ALA A 164 15.86 9.10 28.55
N PRO A 165 14.93 8.41 29.23
CA PRO A 165 15.18 7.06 29.71
C PRO A 165 15.48 6.16 28.53
N GLN A 166 16.00 4.97 28.83
CA GLN A 166 16.25 3.97 27.80
C GLN A 166 14.95 3.72 27.04
N SER A 167 14.88 4.24 25.83
CA SER A 167 13.87 3.83 24.87
C SER A 167 14.25 2.44 24.37
N ASN A 168 13.27 1.58 24.19
CA ASN A 168 13.45 0.31 23.50
C ASN A 168 13.94 0.62 22.09
N GLY A 169 15.24 0.56 21.84
CA GLY A 169 15.82 0.90 20.54
C GLY A 169 15.31 -0.04 19.44
N TRP A 170 14.09 0.20 18.95
CA TRP A 170 13.46 -0.57 17.89
C TRP A 170 14.17 -0.33 16.58
N ALA A 171 14.99 -1.30 16.19
CA ALA A 171 15.56 -1.30 14.86
C ALA A 171 14.52 -1.84 13.87
N THR A 172 14.58 -1.37 12.62
CA THR A 172 13.85 -1.95 11.47
C THR A 172 13.99 -3.49 11.43
N ALA A 173 15.07 -4.04 11.99
CA ALA A 173 15.27 -5.48 12.18
C ALA A 173 14.27 -6.08 13.18
N ASN A 174 13.91 -5.38 14.26
CA ASN A 174 12.95 -5.88 15.25
C ASN A 174 11.50 -5.81 14.70
N VAL A 175 11.22 -4.85 13.83
CA VAL A 175 9.96 -4.83 13.08
C VAL A 175 9.85 -6.02 12.11
N LYS A 176 10.97 -6.48 11.55
CA LYS A 176 11.01 -7.74 10.79
C LYS A 176 10.72 -8.95 11.68
N ILE A 177 11.09 -8.93 12.95
CA ILE A 177 10.74 -9.98 13.92
C ILE A 177 9.25 -9.91 14.26
N LEU A 178 8.68 -8.73 14.43
CA LEU A 178 7.22 -8.56 14.50
C LEU A 178 6.52 -9.15 13.28
N ARG A 179 7.13 -9.05 12.10
CA ARG A 179 6.67 -9.68 10.86
C ARG A 179 6.52 -11.20 10.94
N HIS A 180 7.42 -11.88 11.62
CA HIS A 180 7.44 -13.36 11.67
C HIS A 180 6.70 -13.93 12.86
N SER A 181 6.67 -13.23 13.99
CA SER A 181 6.03 -13.71 15.22
C SER A 181 4.60 -13.21 15.40
N SER A 182 4.14 -12.24 14.62
CA SER A 182 2.84 -11.60 14.77
C SER A 182 1.83 -12.00 13.70
N LYS A 183 0.57 -11.86 14.04
CA LYS A 183 -0.57 -11.95 13.12
C LYS A 183 -0.65 -10.73 12.17
N TRP A 184 0.42 -9.93 12.06
CA TRP A 184 0.51 -8.71 11.28
C TRP A 184 1.54 -8.85 10.17
N GLU A 185 1.31 -8.18 9.04
CA GLU A 185 2.28 -8.06 7.97
C GLU A 185 2.49 -6.60 7.59
N VAL A 186 3.72 -6.25 7.28
CA VAL A 186 4.07 -4.91 6.81
C VAL A 186 3.78 -4.82 5.31
N VAL A 187 2.89 -3.91 4.93
CA VAL A 187 2.53 -3.64 3.53
C VAL A 187 3.46 -2.59 2.95
N GLN A 188 3.63 -1.46 3.64
CA GLN A 188 4.46 -0.35 3.18
C GLN A 188 5.43 0.10 4.26
N THR A 189 6.57 0.64 3.83
CA THR A 189 7.55 1.30 4.69
C THR A 189 8.01 2.58 4.00
N HIS A 190 7.95 3.69 4.74
CA HIS A 190 8.39 4.99 4.30
C HIS A 190 9.36 5.57 5.33
N HIS A 191 10.30 6.42 4.88
CA HIS A 191 11.31 7.05 5.72
C HIS A 191 11.22 8.55 5.55
N HIS A 192 11.08 9.27 6.65
CA HIS A 192 10.85 10.71 6.63
C HIS A 192 11.71 11.44 7.66
N PHE A 193 11.79 12.78 7.56
CA PHE A 193 12.52 13.64 8.44
C PHE A 193 14.03 13.50 8.37
N LEU A 194 14.61 13.97 7.29
CA LEU A 194 16.08 14.10 7.17
C LEU A 194 16.61 15.22 8.07
N MET A 195 15.85 16.31 8.21
CA MET A 195 16.16 17.47 9.04
C MET A 195 15.06 17.64 10.11
N PRO A 196 15.31 17.23 11.37
CA PRO A 196 14.31 17.35 12.45
C PRO A 196 14.30 18.73 13.12
N MET A 197 15.10 19.68 12.66
CA MET A 197 15.22 21.03 13.24
C MET A 197 14.52 22.05 12.36
N HIS A 198 13.78 22.98 12.98
CA HIS A 198 13.19 24.10 12.26
C HIS A 198 14.25 25.17 11.93
N LEU A 199 14.54 25.34 10.66
CA LEU A 199 15.49 26.31 10.12
C LEU A 199 14.77 27.21 9.10
N SER A 200 13.90 28.10 9.56
CA SER A 200 13.28 29.16 8.75
C SER A 200 12.80 28.74 7.35
N GLY A 201 12.15 27.57 7.24
CA GLY A 201 11.57 27.06 5.98
C GLY A 201 12.50 26.17 5.14
N SER A 202 13.81 26.13 5.41
CA SER A 202 14.73 25.21 4.72
C SER A 202 14.52 23.75 5.14
N ASP A 203 14.07 23.51 6.35
CA ASP A 203 13.68 22.20 6.88
C ASP A 203 12.56 21.57 6.06
N SER A 204 11.56 22.36 5.67
CA SER A 204 10.48 21.88 4.81
C SER A 204 11.00 21.42 3.45
N LEU A 205 11.87 22.20 2.81
CA LEU A 205 12.47 21.84 1.53
C LEU A 205 13.35 20.59 1.62
N ILE A 206 14.14 20.46 2.68
CA ILE A 206 15.03 19.32 2.90
C ILE A 206 14.22 18.04 3.20
N ASN A 207 13.18 18.16 4.01
CA ASN A 207 12.34 17.01 4.32
C ASN A 207 11.46 16.58 3.15
N HIS A 208 11.08 17.53 2.29
CA HIS A 208 10.24 17.25 1.14
C HIS A 208 11.03 16.62 -0.03
N TYR A 209 12.16 17.19 -0.44
CA TYR A 209 12.89 16.75 -1.63
C TYR A 209 14.04 15.78 -1.35
N PRO A 210 15.03 16.07 -0.49
CA PRO A 210 16.13 15.15 -0.21
C PRO A 210 15.76 13.93 0.63
N ALA A 211 14.86 14.05 1.62
CA ALA A 211 14.58 12.96 2.55
C ALA A 211 14.19 11.64 1.83
N PRO A 212 13.30 11.64 0.84
CA PRO A 212 12.96 10.41 0.11
C PRO A 212 14.13 9.77 -0.65
N LEU A 213 15.18 10.55 -0.98
CA LEU A 213 16.37 10.08 -1.69
C LEU A 213 17.42 9.49 -0.74
N PHE A 214 17.38 9.89 0.53
CA PHE A 214 18.33 9.46 1.56
C PHE A 214 17.64 8.77 2.76
N PRO A 215 16.91 7.66 2.53
CA PRO A 215 16.10 7.00 3.55
C PRO A 215 16.88 6.57 4.78
N PHE A 216 18.14 6.14 4.61
CA PHE A 216 19.01 5.71 5.71
C PHE A 216 19.35 6.83 6.73
N PHE A 217 19.27 8.08 6.30
CA PHE A 217 19.55 9.23 7.15
C PHE A 217 18.30 9.86 7.77
N CYS A 218 17.12 9.38 7.40
CA CYS A 218 15.86 9.86 7.96
C CYS A 218 15.72 9.48 9.43
N LEU A 219 15.02 10.34 10.18
CA LEU A 219 14.80 10.18 11.61
C LEU A 219 13.71 9.17 11.93
N ILE A 220 12.64 9.17 11.14
CA ILE A 220 11.43 8.40 11.43
C ILE A 220 11.13 7.39 10.34
N ASP A 221 10.86 6.17 10.77
CA ASP A 221 10.27 5.11 9.97
C ASP A 221 8.75 5.10 10.15
N PHE A 222 8.05 5.20 9.03
CA PHE A 222 6.62 4.97 8.94
C PHE A 222 6.37 3.59 8.37
N ILE A 223 5.59 2.80 9.06
CA ILE A 223 5.22 1.46 8.65
C ILE A 223 3.71 1.36 8.61
N VAL A 224 3.19 0.81 7.53
CA VAL A 224 1.77 0.47 7.39
C VAL A 224 1.64 -1.04 7.44
N PRO A 225 1.42 -1.61 8.63
CA PRO A 225 1.10 -3.02 8.77
C PRO A 225 -0.40 -3.26 8.60
N ARG A 226 -0.76 -4.49 8.33
CA ARG A 226 -2.13 -4.99 8.31
C ARG A 226 -2.25 -6.29 9.08
N PRO A 227 -3.41 -6.54 9.70
CA PRO A 227 -3.70 -7.86 10.24
C PRO A 227 -3.62 -8.90 9.12
N ARG A 228 -2.95 -10.01 9.40
CA ARG A 228 -3.09 -11.19 8.55
C ARG A 228 -4.47 -11.79 8.80
N TRP A 229 -5.42 -11.33 8.05
CA TRP A 229 -6.66 -12.07 7.98
C TRP A 229 -6.32 -13.39 7.29
N ARG A 230 -6.27 -14.48 8.04
CA ARG A 230 -6.67 -15.71 7.39
C ARG A 230 -8.09 -15.39 6.94
N ALA A 231 -8.27 -15.22 5.64
CA ALA A 231 -9.59 -15.41 5.11
C ALA A 231 -10.06 -16.70 5.79
N ALA A 232 -11.03 -16.59 6.70
CA ALA A 232 -11.81 -17.75 6.99
C ALA A 232 -12.16 -18.20 5.58
N ALA A 233 -11.44 -19.23 5.13
CA ALA A 233 -11.68 -19.81 3.85
C ALA A 233 -13.16 -20.14 3.95
N ASN A 234 -13.98 -19.22 3.47
CA ASN A 234 -15.34 -19.55 3.17
C ASN A 234 -15.22 -20.25 1.82
N PRO A 235 -14.95 -21.59 1.82
CA PRO A 235 -14.80 -22.35 0.60
C PRO A 235 -16.11 -22.35 -0.17
N ALA A 236 -17.18 -21.81 0.42
CA ALA A 236 -18.52 -21.76 -0.11
C ALA A 236 -18.78 -20.62 -1.09
N ARG A 237 -17.94 -19.57 -1.16
CA ARG A 237 -18.11 -18.51 -2.15
C ARG A 237 -17.11 -18.68 -3.28
N ALA A 238 -17.56 -19.28 -4.37
CA ALA A 238 -16.85 -19.20 -5.65
C ALA A 238 -16.90 -17.75 -6.14
N TRP A 239 -15.75 -17.07 -6.18
CA TRP A 239 -15.63 -15.72 -6.73
C TRP A 239 -15.77 -15.79 -8.24
N SER A 240 -16.60 -14.93 -8.82
CA SER A 240 -16.68 -14.79 -10.28
C SER A 240 -15.43 -14.08 -10.83
N VAL A 241 -15.04 -14.45 -12.05
CA VAL A 241 -13.83 -13.91 -12.70
C VAL A 241 -14.20 -13.28 -14.03
N SER A 242 -13.71 -12.06 -14.27
CA SER A 242 -13.70 -11.44 -15.58
C SER A 242 -12.27 -11.29 -16.06
N GLU A 243 -11.91 -11.98 -17.13
CA GLU A 243 -10.61 -11.90 -17.76
C GLU A 243 -10.69 -11.07 -19.02
N ILE A 244 -9.91 -9.99 -19.07
CA ILE A 244 -9.88 -9.05 -20.17
C ILE A 244 -8.69 -9.38 -21.08
N ILE A 245 -8.95 -9.49 -22.39
CA ILE A 245 -7.93 -9.80 -23.41
C ILE A 245 -7.88 -8.63 -24.39
N PRO A 246 -7.03 -7.61 -24.17
CA PRO A 246 -6.85 -6.53 -25.12
C PRO A 246 -6.11 -7.07 -26.36
N ALA A 247 -6.78 -7.08 -27.51
CA ALA A 247 -6.25 -7.62 -28.74
C ALA A 247 -6.11 -6.55 -29.83
N ARG A 248 -4.88 -6.39 -30.34
CA ARG A 248 -4.59 -5.50 -31.44
C ARG A 248 -3.60 -6.12 -32.41
N ASN A 249 -4.03 -6.40 -33.65
CA ASN A 249 -3.22 -7.04 -34.67
C ASN A 249 -2.67 -8.42 -34.23
N GLU A 250 -3.54 -9.23 -33.62
CA GLU A 250 -3.20 -10.54 -33.05
C GLU A 250 -4.21 -11.63 -33.49
N PRO A 251 -4.60 -11.74 -34.77
CA PRO A 251 -5.69 -12.62 -35.21
C PRO A 251 -5.43 -14.09 -34.95
N GLU A 252 -4.18 -14.55 -35.02
CA GLU A 252 -3.80 -15.95 -34.87
C GLU A 252 -3.79 -16.38 -33.39
N ASN A 253 -3.64 -15.44 -32.46
CA ASN A 253 -3.55 -15.72 -31.04
C ASN A 253 -4.95 -15.85 -30.37
N ILE A 254 -6.00 -15.26 -30.97
CA ILE A 254 -7.35 -15.20 -30.34
C ILE A 254 -7.91 -16.59 -30.03
N ALA A 255 -7.86 -17.53 -30.98
CA ALA A 255 -8.36 -18.87 -30.75
C ALA A 255 -7.56 -19.61 -29.66
N GLY A 256 -6.23 -19.43 -29.67
CA GLY A 256 -5.35 -20.00 -28.64
C GLY A 256 -5.60 -19.40 -27.25
N ALA A 257 -5.83 -18.10 -27.15
CA ALA A 257 -6.15 -17.42 -25.90
C ALA A 257 -7.39 -18.02 -25.26
N VAL A 258 -8.47 -18.17 -26.03
CA VAL A 258 -9.74 -18.75 -25.55
C VAL A 258 -9.60 -20.23 -25.18
N ALA A 259 -9.00 -21.04 -26.05
CA ALA A 259 -8.87 -22.47 -25.83
C ALA A 259 -8.01 -22.84 -24.60
N ARG A 260 -7.02 -22.00 -24.29
CA ARG A 260 -6.05 -22.25 -23.22
C ARG A 260 -6.39 -21.56 -21.90
N THR A 261 -7.31 -20.59 -21.91
CA THR A 261 -7.73 -19.94 -20.67
C THR A 261 -8.57 -20.92 -19.82
N PRO A 262 -8.10 -21.29 -18.63
CA PRO A 262 -8.83 -22.24 -17.80
C PRO A 262 -10.08 -21.60 -17.19
N THR A 263 -11.10 -22.40 -16.96
CA THR A 263 -12.27 -21.98 -16.16
C THR A 263 -11.87 -21.95 -14.70
N MET A 264 -11.85 -20.76 -14.10
CA MET A 264 -11.43 -20.59 -12.71
C MET A 264 -12.59 -20.68 -11.71
N SER A 265 -13.81 -20.42 -12.17
CA SER A 265 -15.04 -20.54 -11.39
C SER A 265 -16.25 -20.63 -12.34
N GLU A 266 -17.43 -20.99 -11.81
CA GLU A 266 -18.67 -21.05 -12.59
C GLU A 266 -19.10 -19.71 -13.21
N GLY A 267 -18.64 -18.59 -12.64
CA GLY A 267 -18.87 -17.22 -13.13
C GLY A 267 -17.72 -16.64 -13.97
N SER A 268 -16.85 -17.49 -14.56
CA SER A 268 -15.75 -16.99 -15.40
C SER A 268 -16.28 -16.49 -16.74
N ASN A 269 -15.90 -15.26 -17.13
CA ASN A 269 -16.18 -14.70 -18.44
C ASN A 269 -14.91 -14.13 -19.09
N LEU A 270 -14.85 -14.17 -20.42
CA LEU A 270 -13.79 -13.57 -21.23
C LEU A 270 -14.33 -12.33 -21.92
N ILE A 271 -13.59 -11.25 -21.84
CA ILE A 271 -13.94 -9.98 -22.46
C ILE A 271 -12.82 -9.61 -23.42
N PHE A 272 -13.14 -9.54 -24.70
CA PHE A 272 -12.21 -9.08 -25.73
C PHE A 272 -12.38 -7.60 -25.99
N GLU A 273 -11.29 -6.87 -25.88
CA GLU A 273 -11.30 -5.48 -26.32
C GLU A 273 -10.80 -5.36 -27.76
N ARG A 274 -11.60 -4.66 -28.57
CA ARG A 274 -11.18 -4.26 -29.90
C ARG A 274 -10.21 -3.09 -29.84
N GLY A 275 -8.91 -3.40 -29.93
CA GLY A 275 -7.93 -2.39 -30.34
C GLY A 275 -8.22 -1.87 -31.75
N TYR A 276 -7.60 -0.74 -32.17
CA TYR A 276 -7.65 -0.29 -33.58
C TYR A 276 -6.80 -1.22 -34.46
N SER A 277 -7.29 -2.46 -34.65
CA SER A 277 -6.66 -3.45 -35.52
C SER A 277 -6.91 -3.10 -36.99
N ARG A 278 -5.90 -3.29 -37.84
CA ARG A 278 -5.95 -3.08 -39.28
C ARG A 278 -6.12 -4.39 -40.05
N ASP A 279 -6.23 -5.50 -39.33
CA ASP A 279 -6.33 -6.87 -39.82
C ASP A 279 -7.62 -7.55 -39.36
N ASP A 280 -7.72 -8.86 -39.54
CA ASP A 280 -8.91 -9.69 -39.25
C ASP A 280 -9.11 -10.00 -37.75
N THR A 281 -8.34 -9.37 -36.83
CA THR A 281 -8.43 -9.63 -35.39
C THR A 281 -9.86 -9.54 -34.88
N TRP A 282 -10.61 -8.51 -35.30
CA TRP A 282 -11.99 -8.33 -34.88
C TRP A 282 -12.93 -9.42 -35.38
N ALA A 283 -12.82 -9.78 -36.64
CA ALA A 283 -13.62 -10.88 -37.22
C ALA A 283 -13.36 -12.23 -36.52
N ARG A 284 -12.10 -12.48 -36.15
CA ARG A 284 -11.70 -13.65 -35.36
C ARG A 284 -12.31 -13.65 -33.98
N ILE A 285 -12.27 -12.50 -33.27
CA ILE A 285 -12.90 -12.33 -31.95
C ILE A 285 -14.39 -12.65 -32.02
N GLN A 286 -15.11 -12.04 -32.97
CA GLN A 286 -16.55 -12.29 -33.13
C GLN A 286 -16.86 -13.76 -33.40
N LYS A 287 -16.10 -14.41 -34.27
CA LYS A 287 -16.28 -15.83 -34.59
C LYS A 287 -16.02 -16.72 -33.38
N VAL A 288 -14.99 -16.46 -32.61
CA VAL A 288 -14.63 -17.28 -31.44
C VAL A 288 -15.64 -17.02 -30.31
N ALA A 289 -16.03 -15.78 -30.07
CA ALA A 289 -17.05 -15.42 -29.07
C ALA A 289 -18.40 -16.09 -29.34
N ALA A 290 -18.81 -16.19 -30.63
CA ALA A 290 -20.06 -16.85 -31.02
C ALA A 290 -20.04 -18.39 -30.82
N ASN A 291 -18.87 -19.00 -30.85
CA ASN A 291 -18.73 -20.47 -30.81
C ASN A 291 -18.20 -21.03 -29.49
N HIS A 292 -17.90 -20.18 -28.53
CA HIS A 292 -17.30 -20.61 -27.25
C HIS A 292 -18.34 -20.85 -26.16
N PRO A 293 -18.27 -21.98 -25.43
CA PRO A 293 -19.25 -22.36 -24.40
C PRO A 293 -19.13 -21.56 -23.08
N LEU A 294 -18.18 -20.66 -22.94
CA LEU A 294 -18.10 -19.79 -21.75
C LEU A 294 -19.32 -18.86 -21.66
N PRO A 295 -19.87 -18.66 -20.45
CA PRO A 295 -21.19 -18.04 -20.27
C PRO A 295 -21.32 -16.60 -20.80
N LYS A 296 -20.21 -15.89 -21.02
CA LYS A 296 -20.21 -14.59 -21.73
C LYS A 296 -18.83 -14.32 -22.33
N SER A 297 -18.73 -14.34 -23.64
CA SER A 297 -17.64 -13.66 -24.34
C SER A 297 -18.21 -12.37 -24.91
N GLU A 298 -17.86 -11.24 -24.31
CA GLU A 298 -18.29 -9.93 -24.77
C GLU A 298 -17.16 -9.25 -25.57
N ALA A 299 -17.52 -8.63 -26.67
CA ALA A 299 -16.60 -7.87 -27.47
C ALA A 299 -16.86 -6.37 -27.24
N LEU A 300 -15.95 -5.69 -26.57
CA LEU A 300 -16.05 -4.25 -26.30
C LEU A 300 -15.36 -3.43 -27.38
N ARG A 301 -16.00 -2.35 -27.78
CA ARG A 301 -15.43 -1.39 -28.73
C ARG A 301 -14.69 -0.30 -27.96
N LYS A 302 -13.43 -0.08 -28.33
CA LYS A 302 -12.59 1.00 -27.81
C LYS A 302 -13.25 2.37 -28.00
N THR A 303 -13.29 3.15 -26.92
CA THR A 303 -13.85 4.51 -26.92
C THR A 303 -12.81 5.60 -26.66
N GLY A 304 -11.61 5.24 -26.14
CA GLY A 304 -10.55 6.17 -25.74
C GLY A 304 -9.27 6.07 -26.58
N TYR A 305 -8.32 6.97 -26.32
CA TYR A 305 -6.99 6.98 -26.91
C TYR A 305 -5.94 6.56 -25.87
N GLY A 306 -5.31 5.39 -26.05
CA GLY A 306 -4.23 4.90 -25.21
C GLY A 306 -4.60 3.64 -24.41
N LYS A 307 -3.59 2.86 -23.97
CA LYS A 307 -3.80 1.63 -23.20
C LYS A 307 -4.46 1.90 -21.84
N GLY A 308 -4.18 3.04 -21.22
CA GLY A 308 -4.75 3.40 -19.94
C GLY A 308 -6.26 3.65 -19.97
N ASP A 309 -6.78 4.31 -21.00
CA ASP A 309 -8.23 4.52 -21.17
C ASP A 309 -8.95 3.21 -21.44
N ASP A 310 -8.29 2.31 -22.18
CA ASP A 310 -8.80 0.99 -22.51
C ASP A 310 -8.98 0.15 -21.24
N VAL A 311 -7.93 -0.01 -20.45
CA VAL A 311 -7.95 -0.75 -19.18
C VAL A 311 -9.05 -0.25 -18.24
N ARG A 312 -9.30 1.04 -18.22
CA ARG A 312 -10.33 1.65 -17.36
C ARG A 312 -11.76 1.36 -17.82
N ALA A 313 -11.99 1.52 -19.12
CA ALA A 313 -13.30 1.20 -19.72
C ALA A 313 -13.62 -0.27 -19.53
N GLU A 314 -12.63 -1.13 -19.68
CA GLU A 314 -12.72 -2.56 -19.50
C GLU A 314 -13.07 -2.93 -18.05
N PHE A 315 -12.36 -2.38 -17.07
CA PHE A 315 -12.67 -2.62 -15.67
C PHE A 315 -14.07 -2.14 -15.27
N THR A 316 -14.59 -1.10 -15.92
CA THR A 316 -15.96 -0.64 -15.70
C THR A 316 -16.99 -1.59 -16.29
N ALA A 317 -16.69 -2.21 -17.42
CA ALA A 317 -17.59 -3.15 -18.11
C ALA A 317 -17.60 -4.54 -17.46
N THR A 318 -16.60 -4.89 -16.65
CA THR A 318 -16.50 -6.20 -15.99
C THR A 318 -17.42 -6.32 -14.79
N THR A 319 -18.03 -7.49 -14.63
CA THR A 319 -18.95 -7.80 -13.51
C THR A 319 -18.37 -8.77 -12.50
N GLY A 320 -17.25 -9.44 -12.81
CA GLY A 320 -16.60 -10.41 -11.93
C GLY A 320 -16.06 -9.82 -10.64
N ASP A 321 -16.03 -10.63 -9.59
CA ASP A 321 -15.43 -10.29 -8.28
C ASP A 321 -13.91 -10.12 -8.38
N VAL A 322 -13.27 -10.86 -9.29
CA VAL A 322 -11.85 -10.76 -9.66
C VAL A 322 -11.75 -10.29 -11.10
N ARG A 323 -10.89 -9.34 -11.36
CA ARG A 323 -10.69 -8.74 -12.67
C ARG A 323 -9.26 -8.92 -13.11
N GLY A 324 -9.04 -9.75 -14.13
CA GLY A 324 -7.74 -10.04 -14.68
C GLY A 324 -7.53 -9.39 -16.05
N MET A 325 -6.26 -9.17 -16.41
CA MET A 325 -5.86 -8.77 -17.74
C MET A 325 -4.82 -9.75 -18.27
N LEU A 326 -5.08 -10.33 -19.44
CA LEU A 326 -4.18 -11.22 -20.15
C LEU A 326 -3.79 -10.60 -21.49
N ASP A 327 -2.51 -10.33 -21.71
CA ASP A 327 -2.04 -9.84 -23.01
C ASP A 327 -2.30 -10.90 -24.12
N ALA A 328 -2.90 -10.48 -25.22
CA ALA A 328 -3.29 -11.38 -26.33
C ALA A 328 -2.08 -12.03 -27.04
N ASP A 329 -0.87 -11.57 -26.81
CA ASP A 329 0.36 -12.13 -27.37
C ASP A 329 0.79 -13.48 -26.76
N LEU A 330 0.07 -13.91 -25.71
CA LEU A 330 0.29 -15.18 -24.98
C LEU A 330 1.72 -15.42 -24.51
N THR A 331 2.51 -14.39 -24.36
CA THR A 331 3.87 -14.48 -23.79
C THR A 331 3.82 -14.91 -22.32
N MET A 332 2.75 -14.56 -21.60
CA MET A 332 2.34 -15.21 -20.38
C MET A 332 1.31 -16.31 -20.71
N ALA A 333 1.55 -17.52 -20.24
CA ALA A 333 0.67 -18.64 -20.49
C ALA A 333 -0.68 -18.47 -19.78
N PRO A 334 -1.83 -18.58 -20.47
CA PRO A 334 -3.16 -18.47 -19.85
C PRO A 334 -3.38 -19.47 -18.70
N GLU A 335 -2.71 -20.60 -18.73
CA GLU A 335 -2.73 -21.65 -17.70
C GLU A 335 -2.20 -21.19 -16.34
N GLU A 336 -1.51 -20.04 -16.30
CA GLU A 336 -1.00 -19.43 -15.05
C GLU A 336 -2.09 -18.63 -14.30
N LEU A 337 -3.18 -18.24 -14.94
CA LEU A 337 -4.25 -17.41 -14.37
C LEU A 337 -4.85 -17.94 -13.04
N PRO A 338 -5.01 -19.24 -12.82
CA PRO A 338 -5.51 -19.74 -11.52
C PRO A 338 -4.66 -19.33 -10.34
N LYS A 339 -3.34 -19.08 -10.49
CA LYS A 339 -2.48 -18.60 -9.40
C LYS A 339 -2.91 -17.23 -8.92
N PHE A 340 -3.26 -16.33 -9.85
CA PHE A 340 -3.72 -14.97 -9.56
C PHE A 340 -5.09 -14.99 -8.90
N TYR A 341 -6.00 -15.83 -9.41
CA TYR A 341 -7.30 -16.05 -8.80
C TYR A 341 -7.18 -16.48 -7.33
N HIS A 342 -6.35 -17.49 -7.06
CA HIS A 342 -6.17 -18.01 -5.69
C HIS A 342 -5.63 -16.96 -4.72
N VAL A 343 -4.77 -16.05 -5.18
CA VAL A 343 -4.25 -14.96 -4.35
C VAL A 343 -5.37 -14.05 -3.89
N ASN A 344 -6.25 -13.62 -4.81
CA ASN A 344 -7.38 -12.75 -4.48
C ASN A 344 -8.45 -13.49 -3.67
N ALA A 345 -8.85 -14.70 -4.10
CA ALA A 345 -9.90 -15.48 -3.46
C ALA A 345 -9.53 -15.91 -2.03
N SER A 346 -8.24 -16.10 -1.75
CA SER A 346 -7.76 -16.41 -0.39
C SER A 346 -7.72 -15.18 0.54
N GLY A 347 -7.96 -13.97 0.01
CA GLY A 347 -7.82 -12.72 0.77
C GLY A 347 -6.42 -12.45 1.30
N ARG A 348 -5.42 -13.18 0.77
CA ARG A 348 -4.03 -13.06 1.19
C ARG A 348 -3.40 -11.75 0.73
N ASP A 349 -3.70 -11.37 -0.48
CA ASP A 349 -3.19 -10.17 -1.12
C ASP A 349 -4.30 -9.51 -1.94
N GLU A 350 -4.17 -8.22 -2.26
CA GLU A 350 -5.26 -7.43 -2.83
C GLU A 350 -5.07 -7.16 -4.32
N ILE A 351 -3.80 -7.17 -4.77
CA ILE A 351 -3.42 -7.05 -6.18
C ILE A 351 -2.40 -8.14 -6.47
N ALA A 352 -2.70 -9.04 -7.38
CA ALA A 352 -1.73 -10.00 -7.88
C ALA A 352 -1.03 -9.41 -9.11
N ASN A 353 0.30 -9.25 -9.03
CA ASN A 353 1.17 -8.70 -10.06
C ASN A 353 2.04 -9.80 -10.66
N SER A 354 2.02 -9.96 -11.97
CA SER A 354 2.86 -10.96 -12.64
C SER A 354 4.33 -10.55 -12.67
N VAL A 355 5.21 -11.51 -12.44
CA VAL A 355 6.67 -11.33 -12.46
C VAL A 355 7.32 -12.34 -13.40
N ARG A 356 7.90 -11.84 -14.47
CA ARG A 356 8.62 -12.63 -15.50
C ARG A 356 10.09 -12.89 -15.18
N LEU A 357 10.63 -12.21 -14.16
CA LEU A 357 12.05 -12.13 -13.88
C LEU A 357 12.56 -13.24 -12.93
N VAL A 358 11.73 -14.21 -12.57
CA VAL A 358 12.04 -15.25 -11.57
C VAL A 358 12.44 -16.58 -12.23
N TYR A 359 11.68 -16.99 -13.24
CA TYR A 359 11.97 -18.21 -13.97
C TYR A 359 12.98 -17.97 -15.11
N PRO A 360 13.70 -19.01 -15.55
CA PRO A 360 14.45 -18.94 -16.80
C PRO A 360 13.51 -18.52 -17.95
N MET A 361 13.96 -17.57 -18.74
CA MET A 361 13.22 -17.08 -19.90
C MET A 361 13.81 -17.70 -21.17
N ASP A 362 12.97 -17.88 -22.18
CA ASP A 362 13.45 -18.25 -23.51
C ASP A 362 14.45 -17.19 -24.01
N GLU A 363 15.50 -17.60 -24.69
CA GLU A 363 16.64 -16.71 -25.06
C GLU A 363 16.19 -15.45 -25.82
N ARG A 364 15.11 -15.54 -26.59
CA ARG A 364 14.55 -14.43 -27.39
C ARG A 364 13.37 -13.72 -26.73
N ALA A 365 12.87 -14.22 -25.60
CA ALA A 365 11.68 -13.68 -24.96
C ALA A 365 11.89 -12.24 -24.45
N MET A 366 13.07 -11.91 -23.93
CA MET A 366 13.40 -10.56 -23.47
C MET A 366 14.85 -10.20 -23.81
N GLN A 367 15.01 -9.07 -24.51
CA GLN A 367 16.34 -8.58 -24.82
C GLN A 367 17.07 -8.06 -23.58
N PHE A 368 18.37 -8.21 -23.51
CA PHE A 368 19.23 -7.88 -22.37
C PHE A 368 19.03 -6.45 -21.83
N LEU A 369 18.90 -5.45 -22.71
CA LEU A 369 18.66 -4.07 -22.29
C LEU A 369 17.29 -3.90 -21.63
N ASN A 370 16.25 -4.56 -22.12
CA ASN A 370 14.92 -4.54 -21.53
C ASN A 370 14.90 -5.20 -20.16
N LEU A 371 15.63 -6.28 -19.98
CA LEU A 371 15.81 -6.97 -18.69
C LEU A 371 16.45 -6.04 -17.64
N ARG A 372 17.56 -5.38 -18.02
CA ARG A 372 18.22 -4.42 -17.13
C ARG A 372 17.32 -3.23 -16.79
N ALA A 373 16.67 -2.64 -17.80
CA ALA A 373 15.74 -1.55 -17.60
C ALA A 373 14.59 -1.95 -16.65
N ASN A 374 14.00 -3.13 -16.84
CA ASN A 374 12.92 -3.60 -15.97
C ASN A 374 13.39 -3.77 -14.52
N LYS A 375 14.58 -4.30 -14.28
CA LYS A 375 15.15 -4.39 -12.92
C LYS A 375 15.37 -3.02 -12.29
N VAL A 376 15.88 -2.04 -13.05
CA VAL A 376 16.05 -0.66 -12.57
C VAL A 376 14.71 -0.02 -12.24
N PHE A 377 13.72 -0.13 -13.13
CA PHE A 377 12.37 0.39 -12.86
C PHE A 377 11.72 -0.32 -11.68
N GLY A 378 11.90 -1.64 -11.52
CA GLY A 378 11.43 -2.38 -10.35
C GLY A 378 11.98 -1.84 -9.03
N LEU A 379 13.27 -1.46 -9.00
CA LEU A 379 13.88 -0.83 -7.83
C LEU A 379 13.31 0.57 -7.57
N ILE A 380 13.16 1.39 -8.62
CA ILE A 380 12.57 2.72 -8.51
C ILE A 380 11.14 2.65 -8.00
N PHE A 381 10.31 1.77 -8.57
CA PHE A 381 8.94 1.57 -8.12
C PHE A 381 8.87 1.03 -6.70
N THR A 382 9.73 0.09 -6.32
CA THR A 382 9.83 -0.38 -4.92
C THR A 382 10.05 0.79 -3.96
N GLY A 383 10.96 1.70 -4.30
CA GLY A 383 11.20 2.92 -3.51
C GLY A 383 10.01 3.88 -3.49
N LEU A 384 9.32 4.09 -4.61
CA LEU A 384 8.14 4.97 -4.72
C LEU A 384 6.94 4.42 -3.96
N LEU A 385 6.66 3.13 -4.12
CA LEU A 385 5.47 2.48 -3.55
C LEU A 385 5.64 2.10 -2.06
N GLY A 386 6.86 2.13 -1.55
CA GLY A 386 7.16 1.66 -0.19
C GLY A 386 6.96 0.16 0.01
N GLN A 387 6.71 -0.59 -1.06
CA GLN A 387 6.58 -2.05 -1.06
C GLN A 387 7.31 -2.68 -2.24
N ARG A 388 7.73 -3.93 -2.08
CA ARG A 388 8.54 -4.61 -3.08
C ARG A 388 7.72 -4.98 -4.31
N VAL A 389 8.14 -4.50 -5.48
CA VAL A 389 7.58 -4.85 -6.78
C VAL A 389 8.74 -5.17 -7.72
N LYS A 390 8.80 -6.40 -8.24
CA LYS A 390 9.93 -6.87 -9.05
C LYS A 390 9.78 -6.57 -10.54
N ASP A 391 8.57 -6.68 -11.07
CA ASP A 391 8.26 -6.46 -12.49
C ASP A 391 7.10 -5.46 -12.61
N THR A 392 7.39 -4.29 -13.16
CA THR A 392 6.40 -3.22 -13.33
C THR A 392 5.81 -3.17 -14.73
N LEU A 393 6.46 -3.87 -15.67
CA LEU A 393 6.16 -3.78 -17.11
C LEU A 393 5.38 -5.00 -17.64
N CYS A 394 5.02 -5.96 -16.80
CA CYS A 394 4.11 -7.04 -17.19
C CYS A 394 2.67 -6.54 -17.17
N GLY A 395 1.92 -6.77 -18.24
CA GLY A 395 0.54 -6.31 -18.37
C GLY A 395 -0.43 -7.00 -17.42
N THR A 396 -0.14 -8.25 -17.02
CA THR A 396 -1.06 -9.01 -16.16
C THR A 396 -1.03 -8.54 -14.72
N LYS A 397 -2.09 -7.86 -14.34
CA LYS A 397 -2.38 -7.42 -12.97
C LYS A 397 -3.83 -7.77 -12.64
N VAL A 398 -4.02 -8.39 -11.50
CA VAL A 398 -5.32 -8.95 -11.12
C VAL A 398 -5.74 -8.40 -9.75
N PRO A 399 -6.44 -7.27 -9.71
CA PRO A 399 -7.10 -6.76 -8.52
C PRO A 399 -8.49 -7.38 -8.31
N SER A 400 -9.04 -7.28 -7.11
CA SER A 400 -10.46 -7.55 -6.89
C SER A 400 -11.31 -6.38 -7.39
N ARG A 401 -12.61 -6.66 -7.65
CA ARG A 401 -13.59 -5.66 -8.06
C ARG A 401 -13.67 -4.48 -7.09
N ALA A 402 -13.78 -4.76 -5.80
CA ALA A 402 -13.87 -3.74 -4.78
C ALA A 402 -12.64 -2.80 -4.79
N HIS A 403 -11.44 -3.37 -5.00
CA HIS A 403 -10.23 -2.56 -5.10
C HIS A 403 -10.17 -1.74 -6.39
N CYS A 404 -10.64 -2.28 -7.52
CA CYS A 404 -10.76 -1.52 -8.76
C CYS A 404 -11.69 -0.31 -8.60
N GLU A 405 -12.86 -0.52 -7.99
CA GLU A 405 -13.86 0.53 -7.76
C GLU A 405 -13.31 1.60 -6.82
N ASN A 406 -12.63 1.21 -5.75
CA ASN A 406 -11.97 2.15 -4.83
C ASN A 406 -10.83 2.93 -5.51
N MET A 407 -10.00 2.29 -6.33
CA MET A 407 -8.97 2.98 -7.10
C MET A 407 -9.58 3.97 -8.09
N ALA A 408 -10.68 3.60 -8.75
CA ALA A 408 -11.39 4.47 -9.69
C ALA A 408 -12.01 5.70 -9.00
N ALA A 409 -12.62 5.52 -7.82
CA ALA A 409 -13.18 6.61 -7.03
C ALA A 409 -12.13 7.64 -6.59
N ASN A 410 -10.91 7.19 -6.30
CA ASN A 410 -9.79 8.02 -5.84
C ASN A 410 -8.88 8.52 -6.97
N ARG A 411 -9.31 8.39 -8.22
CA ARG A 411 -8.47 8.65 -9.38
C ARG A 411 -8.10 10.11 -9.61
N SER A 412 -8.94 11.05 -9.21
CA SER A 412 -8.66 12.48 -9.31
C SER A 412 -7.29 12.87 -8.76
N TYR A 413 -6.77 12.08 -7.83
CA TYR A 413 -5.45 12.25 -7.24
C TYR A 413 -4.29 12.02 -8.23
N PHE A 414 -4.44 11.12 -9.20
CA PHE A 414 -3.38 10.78 -10.16
C PHE A 414 -3.52 11.50 -11.50
N GLY A 415 -4.67 12.13 -11.78
CA GLY A 415 -4.93 12.78 -13.05
C GLY A 415 -4.99 11.78 -14.24
N GLU A 416 -4.87 12.30 -15.45
CA GLU A 416 -4.98 11.51 -16.70
C GLU A 416 -3.63 11.06 -17.27
N SER A 417 -2.58 10.97 -16.47
CA SER A 417 -1.21 10.87 -16.98
C SER A 417 -0.62 9.47 -17.09
N ASP A 418 -1.39 8.38 -16.94
CA ASP A 418 -0.88 7.02 -17.20
C ASP A 418 -1.11 6.58 -18.65
N PRO A 419 -0.06 6.62 -19.48
CA PRO A 419 -0.16 6.18 -20.87
C PRO A 419 -0.13 4.65 -21.03
N PHE A 420 0.15 3.91 -19.95
CA PHE A 420 0.33 2.45 -19.98
C PHE A 420 -0.84 1.68 -19.37
N GLY A 421 -1.63 2.31 -18.48
CA GLY A 421 -2.70 1.64 -17.74
C GLY A 421 -2.23 0.62 -16.70
N ASP A 422 -1.02 0.07 -16.90
CA ASP A 422 -0.42 -0.94 -16.01
C ASP A 422 0.04 -0.31 -14.69
N SER A 423 0.44 0.96 -14.72
CA SER A 423 0.94 1.70 -13.58
C SER A 423 -0.18 2.20 -12.67
N ASP A 424 -1.37 2.49 -13.22
CA ASP A 424 -2.55 2.94 -12.46
C ASP A 424 -2.89 1.97 -11.32
N SER A 425 -2.88 0.66 -11.59
CA SER A 425 -3.15 -0.36 -10.57
C SER A 425 -2.10 -0.39 -9.46
N LEU A 426 -0.82 -0.17 -9.79
CA LEU A 426 0.27 -0.15 -8.81
C LEU A 426 0.26 1.13 -7.98
N PHE A 427 0.09 2.29 -8.62
CA PHE A 427 0.05 3.59 -7.93
C PHE A 427 -1.23 3.77 -7.14
N GLY A 428 -2.39 3.43 -7.72
CA GLY A 428 -3.67 3.44 -7.02
C GLY A 428 -3.67 2.47 -5.84
N GLY A 429 -3.12 1.27 -6.04
CA GLY A 429 -2.92 0.31 -4.97
C GLY A 429 -2.03 0.83 -3.85
N ALA A 430 -0.90 1.47 -4.18
CA ALA A 430 0.00 2.05 -3.18
C ALA A 430 -0.67 3.20 -2.41
N LYS A 431 -1.41 4.08 -3.10
CA LYS A 431 -2.16 5.16 -2.45
C LYS A 431 -3.18 4.64 -1.45
N LEU A 432 -3.86 3.56 -1.79
CA LEU A 432 -4.81 2.89 -0.91
C LEU A 432 -4.14 1.91 0.06
N SER A 433 -2.81 1.87 0.12
CA SER A 433 -2.03 0.91 0.91
C SER A 433 -2.46 -0.54 0.68
N LEU A 434 -2.82 -0.87 -0.57
CA LEU A 434 -3.15 -2.24 -0.97
C LEU A 434 -1.87 -3.08 -1.07
N LYS A 435 -1.95 -4.31 -0.64
CA LYS A 435 -0.83 -5.24 -0.74
C LYS A 435 -0.73 -5.83 -2.14
N VAL A 436 0.45 -5.69 -2.74
CA VAL A 436 0.78 -6.26 -4.05
C VAL A 436 1.55 -7.56 -3.87
N ALA A 437 1.04 -8.66 -4.41
CA ALA A 437 1.73 -9.94 -4.47
C ALA A 437 2.41 -10.14 -5.81
N ASP A 438 3.72 -10.36 -5.80
CA ASP A 438 4.48 -10.75 -6.98
C ASP A 438 4.31 -12.24 -7.26
N ILE A 439 3.62 -12.58 -8.35
CA ILE A 439 3.36 -13.95 -8.79
C ILE A 439 4.33 -14.32 -9.91
N PRO A 440 5.27 -15.24 -9.66
CA PRO A 440 6.19 -15.68 -10.69
C PRO A 440 5.47 -16.45 -11.81
N VAL A 441 5.75 -16.05 -13.05
CA VAL A 441 5.21 -16.70 -14.25
C VAL A 441 6.34 -16.99 -15.24
N PRO A 442 6.29 -18.12 -15.97
CA PRO A 442 7.15 -18.36 -17.10
C PRO A 442 6.90 -17.33 -18.20
N TYR A 443 7.95 -16.85 -18.83
CA TYR A 443 7.85 -15.90 -19.93
C TYR A 443 8.37 -16.56 -21.21
N ARG A 444 7.45 -16.75 -22.17
CA ARG A 444 7.73 -17.45 -23.42
C ARG A 444 8.00 -16.48 -24.56
N GLU A 445 8.67 -16.98 -25.57
CA GLU A 445 8.83 -16.25 -26.83
C GLU A 445 7.45 -16.07 -27.50
N ARG A 446 7.24 -14.92 -28.10
CA ARG A 446 6.01 -14.62 -28.85
C ARG A 446 5.95 -15.53 -30.07
N SER A 447 4.80 -16.18 -30.26
CA SER A 447 4.58 -17.12 -31.37
C SER A 447 4.14 -16.40 -32.65
N TYR A 448 3.54 -15.21 -32.55
CA TYR A 448 3.02 -14.42 -33.67
C TYR A 448 3.19 -12.93 -33.45
N GLY A 449 3.33 -12.17 -34.57
CA GLY A 449 3.39 -10.70 -34.56
C GLY A 449 4.75 -10.13 -34.17
N GLU A 450 4.95 -8.86 -34.47
CA GLU A 450 6.15 -8.11 -34.10
C GLU A 450 5.90 -7.24 -32.86
N THR A 451 6.96 -7.01 -32.10
CA THR A 451 6.89 -6.08 -30.95
C THR A 451 6.72 -4.65 -31.46
N CYS A 452 5.54 -4.06 -31.25
CA CYS A 452 5.28 -2.65 -31.55
C CYS A 452 6.02 -1.66 -30.61
N ILE A 453 7.12 -2.09 -29.97
CA ILE A 453 7.79 -1.31 -28.94
C ILE A 453 8.88 -0.43 -29.54
N GLN A 454 8.59 0.86 -29.65
CA GLN A 454 9.62 1.88 -29.86
C GLN A 454 10.35 2.14 -28.53
N ARG A 455 11.49 1.49 -28.32
CA ARG A 455 12.21 1.39 -27.03
C ARG A 455 12.52 2.75 -26.41
N TRP A 456 13.12 3.66 -27.14
CA TRP A 456 13.52 4.97 -26.63
C TRP A 456 12.31 5.85 -26.26
N ARG A 457 11.28 5.85 -27.08
CA ARG A 457 10.05 6.62 -26.82
C ARG A 457 9.31 6.10 -25.60
N ARG A 458 9.22 4.76 -25.43
CA ARG A 458 8.56 4.16 -24.27
C ARG A 458 9.41 4.30 -23.00
N GLY A 459 10.75 4.18 -23.10
CA GLY A 459 11.63 4.44 -21.96
C GLY A 459 11.50 5.86 -21.43
N TRP A 460 11.44 6.86 -22.33
CA TRP A 460 11.21 8.25 -21.93
C TRP A 460 9.83 8.46 -21.30
N LEU A 461 8.80 7.83 -21.87
CA LEU A 461 7.45 7.91 -21.33
C LEU A 461 7.36 7.30 -19.94
N LEU A 462 7.99 6.13 -19.72
CA LEU A 462 8.06 5.49 -18.40
C LEU A 462 8.83 6.37 -17.39
N LEU A 463 9.92 6.99 -17.79
CA LEU A 463 10.64 7.94 -16.92
C LEU A 463 9.74 9.13 -16.53
N ARG A 464 8.95 9.66 -17.48
CA ARG A 464 7.96 10.73 -17.20
C ARG A 464 6.91 10.26 -16.20
N THR A 465 6.41 9.02 -16.34
CA THR A 465 5.47 8.41 -15.39
C THR A 465 6.09 8.25 -14.00
N VAL A 466 7.35 7.82 -13.92
CA VAL A 466 8.10 7.75 -12.66
C VAL A 466 8.23 9.13 -12.00
N LEU A 467 8.60 10.16 -12.76
CA LEU A 467 8.71 11.53 -12.24
C LEU A 467 7.38 12.07 -11.73
N PHE A 468 6.31 11.77 -12.47
CA PHE A 468 4.96 12.13 -12.04
C PHE A 468 4.57 11.39 -10.75
N ALA A 469 4.75 10.07 -10.69
CA ALA A 469 4.48 9.28 -9.50
C ALA A 469 5.33 9.71 -8.29
N ALA A 470 6.60 10.04 -8.52
CA ALA A 470 7.47 10.59 -7.48
C ALA A 470 6.88 11.88 -6.89
N ARG A 471 6.45 12.80 -7.74
CA ARG A 471 5.81 14.05 -7.29
C ARG A 471 4.54 13.80 -6.48
N THR A 472 3.74 12.83 -6.90
CA THR A 472 2.41 12.57 -6.32
C THR A 472 2.46 11.67 -5.08
N LEU A 473 3.41 10.73 -5.00
CA LEU A 473 3.49 9.73 -3.91
C LEU A 473 4.58 10.03 -2.87
N LYS A 474 5.65 10.71 -3.27
CA LYS A 474 6.82 10.92 -2.39
C LYS A 474 7.06 12.38 -2.06
N PHE A 475 6.73 13.27 -3.00
CA PHE A 475 6.94 14.71 -2.87
C PHE A 475 5.60 15.48 -2.83
N ALA A 476 4.51 14.81 -2.44
CA ALA A 476 3.19 15.42 -2.27
C ALA A 476 3.05 16.10 -0.90
#